data_40840c2a33cf0fe77b5b675c305029e1
#
_entry.id   40840c2a33cf0fe77b5b675c305029e1
#
_cell.length_a   1.000
_cell.length_b   1.000
_cell.length_c   1.000
_cell.angle_alpha   90.00
_cell.angle_beta   90.00
_cell.angle_gamma   90.00
#
_symmetry.space_group_name_H-M   'P 1'
#
loop_
_entity.id
_entity.type
_entity.pdbx_description
1 polymer ?
#
loop_
_entity_poly.entity_id
_entity_poly.type
_entity_poly.pdbx_seq_one_letter_code
_entity_poly.pdbx_strand_id
1 'polypeptide(L)'
;MFKFAPYLLKTLWRHRSRTILTVSGSAVALFVFCFVGAVQRGMNDLETRQESKQSLVMFQANKFCPATSNLPQDYEEKIAKLPGVRDVVPIQVYTNNCRASLDVIVFYGVPPKKLQTARDFKLLSGSWAEFEQNQDAAVVGRAVAGRRGLKTGEKFSIGPLTVQIAGVYSSNDPAEENYIYSHLEFLQRGKNEDLVGTVTQHE
;
A
#
# COMPACT_ATOMS: atom_id res chain seq x y z
N MET A 1 -1.87 -55.44 -9.67
CA MET A 1 -1.17 -54.92 -8.48
C MET A 1 -2.05 -54.62 -7.27
N PHE A 2 -3.37 -54.67 -7.32
CA PHE A 2 -4.28 -54.25 -6.22
C PHE A 2 -4.72 -55.38 -5.26
N LYS A 3 -4.28 -56.63 -5.42
CA LYS A 3 -4.70 -57.76 -4.55
C LYS A 3 -4.22 -57.64 -3.09
N PHE A 4 -3.20 -56.84 -2.82
CA PHE A 4 -2.64 -56.68 -1.45
C PHE A 4 -3.20 -55.46 -0.71
N ALA A 5 -3.98 -54.59 -1.36
CA ALA A 5 -4.54 -53.38 -0.75
C ALA A 5 -5.39 -53.66 0.51
N PRO A 6 -6.31 -54.66 0.54
CA PRO A 6 -7.10 -54.94 1.73
C PRO A 6 -6.27 -55.42 2.92
N TYR A 7 -5.17 -56.15 2.65
CA TYR A 7 -4.27 -56.61 3.70
C TYR A 7 -3.50 -55.41 4.32
N LEU A 8 -2.99 -54.52 3.50
CA LEU A 8 -2.35 -53.27 3.96
C LEU A 8 -3.28 -52.40 4.80
N LEU A 9 -4.54 -52.23 4.35
CA LEU A 9 -5.53 -51.47 5.11
C LEU A 9 -5.79 -52.12 6.49
N LYS A 10 -5.95 -53.43 6.54
CA LYS A 10 -6.19 -54.15 7.79
C LYS A 10 -5.00 -54.04 8.77
N THR A 11 -3.78 -54.03 8.25
CA THR A 11 -2.55 -53.86 9.06
C THR A 11 -2.44 -52.40 9.59
N LEU A 12 -2.75 -51.41 8.78
CA LEU A 12 -2.81 -50.00 9.19
C LEU A 12 -3.82 -49.77 10.32
N TRP A 13 -4.99 -50.37 10.24
CA TRP A 13 -6.04 -50.26 11.27
C TRP A 13 -5.66 -50.98 12.57
N ARG A 14 -4.87 -52.05 12.50
CA ARG A 14 -4.42 -52.79 13.70
C ARG A 14 -3.42 -51.99 14.55
N HIS A 15 -2.64 -51.07 13.93
CA HIS A 15 -1.63 -50.25 14.60
C HIS A 15 -1.96 -48.75 14.49
N ARG A 16 -3.20 -48.36 14.88
CA ARG A 16 -3.76 -47.00 14.72
C ARG A 16 -2.83 -45.90 15.20
N SER A 17 -2.30 -46.01 16.41
CA SER A 17 -1.43 -44.98 17.00
C SER A 17 -0.17 -44.71 16.18
N ARG A 18 0.49 -45.78 15.70
CA ARG A 18 1.70 -45.69 14.91
C ARG A 18 1.40 -45.09 13.51
N THR A 19 0.30 -45.53 12.92
CA THR A 19 -0.14 -45.03 11.60
C THR A 19 -0.51 -43.57 11.67
N ILE A 20 -1.27 -43.12 12.67
CA ILE A 20 -1.64 -41.74 12.88
C ILE A 20 -0.38 -40.89 13.07
N LEU A 21 0.57 -41.32 13.88
CA LEU A 21 1.80 -40.56 14.13
C LEU A 21 2.63 -40.39 12.84
N THR A 22 2.75 -41.45 12.03
CA THR A 22 3.51 -41.37 10.77
C THR A 22 2.81 -40.50 9.74
N VAL A 23 1.50 -40.66 9.59
CA VAL A 23 0.71 -39.85 8.64
C VAL A 23 0.68 -38.36 9.06
N SER A 24 0.47 -38.07 10.35
CA SER A 24 0.49 -36.69 10.83
C SER A 24 1.86 -36.02 10.65
N GLY A 25 2.95 -36.74 10.93
CA GLY A 25 4.31 -36.24 10.70
C GLY A 25 4.56 -35.90 9.22
N SER A 26 4.19 -36.79 8.32
CA SER A 26 4.30 -36.56 6.88
C SER A 26 3.40 -35.43 6.40
N ALA A 27 2.19 -35.34 6.93
CA ALA A 27 1.24 -34.29 6.59
C ALA A 27 1.76 -32.91 7.04
N VAL A 28 2.30 -32.80 8.25
CA VAL A 28 2.90 -31.54 8.75
C VAL A 28 4.11 -31.15 7.90
N ALA A 29 4.99 -32.10 7.56
CA ALA A 29 6.14 -31.80 6.72
C ALA A 29 5.74 -31.28 5.34
N LEU A 30 4.76 -31.90 4.69
CA LEU A 30 4.23 -31.47 3.39
C LEU A 30 3.53 -30.12 3.51
N PHE A 31 2.76 -29.90 4.57
CA PHE A 31 2.11 -28.63 4.82
C PHE A 31 3.12 -27.49 4.93
N VAL A 32 4.17 -27.66 5.75
CA VAL A 32 5.21 -26.64 5.91
C VAL A 32 5.93 -26.38 4.58
N PHE A 33 6.26 -27.41 3.84
CA PHE A 33 6.89 -27.26 2.52
C PHE A 33 6.01 -26.48 1.54
N CYS A 34 4.73 -26.82 1.44
CA CYS A 34 3.78 -26.11 0.57
C CYS A 34 3.55 -24.67 1.04
N PHE A 35 3.48 -24.46 2.36
CA PHE A 35 3.30 -23.14 2.93
C PHE A 35 4.47 -22.21 2.60
N VAL A 36 5.70 -22.66 2.83
CA VAL A 36 6.91 -21.88 2.49
C VAL A 36 6.94 -21.58 0.98
N GLY A 37 6.65 -22.55 0.14
CA GLY A 37 6.60 -22.36 -1.31
C GLY A 37 5.51 -21.40 -1.76
N ALA A 38 4.36 -21.38 -1.10
CA ALA A 38 3.27 -20.43 -1.38
C ALA A 38 3.66 -19.00 -0.99
N VAL A 39 4.27 -18.83 0.20
CA VAL A 39 4.77 -17.52 0.66
C VAL A 39 5.83 -16.97 -0.30
N GLN A 40 6.80 -17.81 -0.67
CA GLN A 40 7.85 -17.40 -1.60
C GLN A 40 7.31 -16.97 -2.97
N ARG A 41 6.35 -17.73 -3.53
CA ARG A 41 5.70 -17.34 -4.79
C ARG A 41 4.92 -16.03 -4.67
N GLY A 42 4.20 -15.86 -3.54
CA GLY A 42 3.47 -14.63 -3.28
C GLY A 42 4.39 -13.40 -3.21
N MET A 43 5.56 -13.53 -2.56
CA MET A 43 6.56 -12.46 -2.50
C MET A 43 7.14 -12.15 -3.88
N ASN A 44 7.53 -13.15 -4.65
CA ASN A 44 8.04 -12.94 -6.01
C ASN A 44 6.99 -12.28 -6.93
N ASP A 45 5.72 -12.66 -6.81
CA ASP A 45 4.65 -12.02 -7.60
C ASP A 45 4.47 -10.53 -7.25
N LEU A 46 4.61 -10.18 -5.96
CA LEU A 46 4.59 -8.78 -5.53
C LEU A 46 5.79 -7.99 -6.07
N GLU A 47 7.00 -8.54 -6.02
CA GLU A 47 8.21 -7.91 -6.56
C GLU A 47 8.08 -7.67 -8.06
N THR A 48 7.67 -8.68 -8.83
CA THR A 48 7.50 -8.58 -10.29
C THR A 48 6.46 -7.52 -10.67
N ARG A 49 5.37 -7.40 -9.91
CA ARG A 49 4.37 -6.35 -10.13
C ARG A 49 4.92 -4.96 -9.86
N GLN A 50 5.80 -4.82 -8.88
CA GLN A 50 6.41 -3.55 -8.52
C GLN A 50 7.47 -3.12 -9.55
N GLU A 51 8.26 -4.04 -10.06
CA GLU A 51 9.23 -3.79 -11.14
C GLU A 51 8.57 -3.34 -12.46
N SER A 52 7.35 -3.80 -12.73
CA SER A 52 6.61 -3.40 -13.94
C SER A 52 6.16 -1.93 -13.94
N LYS A 53 6.15 -1.27 -12.79
CA LYS A 53 5.69 0.13 -12.67
C LYS A 53 6.69 1.16 -13.19
N GLN A 54 7.90 0.81 -13.60
CA GLN A 54 8.92 1.74 -14.15
C GLN A 54 9.01 3.09 -13.41
N SER A 55 8.76 3.07 -12.11
CA SER A 55 8.71 4.23 -11.23
C SER A 55 9.87 4.17 -10.25
N LEU A 56 10.60 5.27 -10.13
CA LEU A 56 11.69 5.43 -9.18
C LEU A 56 11.26 6.39 -8.08
N VAL A 57 11.48 5.99 -6.84
CA VAL A 57 11.22 6.86 -5.68
C VAL A 57 12.53 7.45 -5.21
N MET A 58 12.63 8.77 -5.23
CA MET A 58 13.77 9.53 -4.73
C MET A 58 13.42 10.18 -3.40
N PHE A 59 14.22 9.91 -2.37
CA PHE A 59 14.09 10.49 -1.04
C PHE A 59 15.47 10.85 -0.45
N GLN A 60 15.50 11.56 0.65
CA GLN A 60 16.74 12.04 1.27
C GLN A 60 17.59 10.87 1.75
N ALA A 61 18.89 10.89 1.42
CA ALA A 61 19.85 9.90 1.88
C ALA A 61 19.93 9.84 3.42
N ASN A 62 20.21 8.65 3.95
CA ASN A 62 20.34 8.39 5.39
C ASN A 62 19.06 8.59 6.22
N LYS A 63 17.88 8.53 5.59
CA LYS A 63 16.58 8.50 6.28
C LYS A 63 15.95 7.12 6.15
N PHE A 64 15.64 6.49 7.28
CA PHE A 64 14.97 5.18 7.31
C PHE A 64 13.47 5.27 7.02
N CYS A 65 12.86 6.39 7.37
CA CYS A 65 11.43 6.61 7.16
C CYS A 65 11.23 7.71 6.10
N PRO A 66 10.60 7.42 4.97
CA PRO A 66 10.31 8.43 3.95
C PRO A 66 9.58 9.66 4.51
N ALA A 67 8.69 9.48 5.48
CA ALA A 67 7.95 10.58 6.11
C ALA A 67 8.83 11.61 6.85
N THR A 68 10.11 11.27 7.13
CA THR A 68 11.09 12.19 7.76
C THR A 68 12.05 12.83 6.76
N SER A 69 11.93 12.50 5.48
CA SER A 69 12.70 13.10 4.39
C SER A 69 12.16 14.50 4.09
N ASN A 70 13.08 15.43 3.79
CA ASN A 70 12.75 16.79 3.35
C ASN A 70 13.62 17.11 2.14
N LEU A 71 13.01 17.10 0.97
CA LEU A 71 13.62 17.48 -0.30
C LEU A 71 12.99 18.78 -0.78
N PRO A 72 13.77 19.68 -1.38
CA PRO A 72 13.20 20.85 -2.05
C PRO A 72 12.23 20.44 -3.17
N GLN A 73 11.07 21.07 -3.21
CA GLN A 73 10.07 20.78 -4.24
C GLN A 73 10.54 21.17 -5.65
N ASP A 74 11.44 22.17 -5.77
CA ASP A 74 12.02 22.65 -7.03
C ASP A 74 12.92 21.58 -7.71
N TYR A 75 13.28 20.51 -7.02
CA TYR A 75 13.98 19.38 -7.62
C TYR A 75 13.16 18.70 -8.71
N GLU A 76 11.84 18.83 -8.68
CA GLU A 76 10.94 18.37 -9.72
C GLU A 76 11.40 18.84 -11.12
N GLU A 77 11.71 20.15 -11.27
CA GLU A 77 12.15 20.72 -12.55
C GLU A 77 13.53 20.21 -13.00
N LYS A 78 14.40 19.92 -12.03
CA LYS A 78 15.76 19.42 -12.32
C LYS A 78 15.70 17.96 -12.74
N ILE A 79 14.89 17.15 -12.06
CA ILE A 79 14.70 15.72 -12.34
C ILE A 79 14.00 15.53 -13.69
N ALA A 80 12.98 16.35 -13.97
CA ALA A 80 12.23 16.29 -15.23
C ALA A 80 13.10 16.51 -16.49
N LYS A 81 14.26 17.17 -16.33
CA LYS A 81 15.21 17.40 -17.44
C LYS A 81 16.14 16.21 -17.71
N LEU A 82 16.13 15.20 -16.85
CA LEU A 82 17.00 14.03 -17.03
C LEU A 82 16.51 13.14 -18.17
N PRO A 83 17.42 12.58 -18.98
CA PRO A 83 17.03 11.69 -20.06
C PRO A 83 16.39 10.42 -19.51
N GLY A 84 15.25 10.03 -20.08
CA GLY A 84 14.48 8.85 -19.65
C GLY A 84 13.40 9.13 -18.61
N VAL A 85 13.34 10.32 -18.03
CA VAL A 85 12.25 10.73 -17.14
C VAL A 85 11.07 11.21 -17.97
N ARG A 86 9.88 10.67 -17.71
CA ARG A 86 8.63 11.04 -18.39
C ARG A 86 7.88 12.11 -17.63
N ASP A 87 7.71 11.93 -16.35
CA ASP A 87 7.05 12.86 -15.44
C ASP A 87 7.66 12.72 -14.05
N VAL A 88 7.51 13.75 -13.22
CA VAL A 88 7.97 13.76 -11.84
C VAL A 88 6.83 14.20 -10.95
N VAL A 89 6.52 13.41 -9.94
CA VAL A 89 5.44 13.69 -9.00
C VAL A 89 6.03 14.02 -7.63
N PRO A 90 5.93 15.26 -7.17
CA PRO A 90 6.31 15.62 -5.81
C PRO A 90 5.28 15.09 -4.82
N ILE A 91 5.75 14.39 -3.80
CA ILE A 91 4.89 13.73 -2.83
C ILE A 91 5.30 14.12 -1.41
N GLN A 92 4.33 14.58 -0.62
CA GLN A 92 4.45 14.76 0.81
C GLN A 92 3.80 13.58 1.53
N VAL A 93 4.56 12.82 2.29
CA VAL A 93 4.02 11.72 3.11
C VAL A 93 3.79 12.20 4.54
N TYR A 94 2.62 11.89 5.07
CA TYR A 94 2.30 12.06 6.47
C TYR A 94 1.76 10.75 7.04
N THR A 95 2.30 10.35 8.17
CA THR A 95 1.82 9.18 8.93
C THR A 95 1.47 9.62 10.34
N ASN A 96 0.33 9.18 10.84
CA ASN A 96 -0.10 9.49 12.21
C ASN A 96 0.81 8.89 13.29
N ASN A 97 1.50 7.81 12.96
CA ASN A 97 2.39 7.13 13.88
C ASN A 97 3.51 6.41 13.11
N CYS A 98 4.76 6.84 13.32
CA CYS A 98 5.94 6.15 12.76
C CYS A 98 6.43 4.98 13.64
N ARG A 99 5.80 4.74 14.80
CA ARG A 99 6.09 3.60 15.67
C ARG A 99 5.18 2.43 15.31
N ALA A 100 5.62 1.21 15.61
CA ALA A 100 4.88 -0.01 15.34
C ALA A 100 3.47 0.03 15.96
N SER A 101 2.51 0.48 15.18
CA SER A 101 1.09 0.50 15.50
C SER A 101 0.37 -0.29 14.41
N LEU A 102 -0.56 -1.14 14.83
CA LEU A 102 -1.43 -1.89 13.91
C LEU A 102 -2.41 -0.97 13.16
N ASP A 103 -2.45 0.31 13.51
CA ASP A 103 -3.40 1.30 13.00
C ASP A 103 -2.69 2.51 12.37
N VAL A 104 -1.83 2.23 11.41
CA VAL A 104 -1.15 3.26 10.64
C VAL A 104 -2.05 3.74 9.51
N ILE A 105 -2.27 5.06 9.46
CA ILE A 105 -2.88 5.74 8.32
C ILE A 105 -1.80 6.57 7.65
N VAL A 106 -1.70 6.41 6.34
CA VAL A 106 -0.73 7.12 5.50
C VAL A 106 -1.47 8.06 4.57
N PHE A 107 -1.10 9.34 4.65
CA PHE A 107 -1.54 10.37 3.71
C PHE A 107 -0.43 10.65 2.70
N TYR A 108 -0.83 10.75 1.46
CA TYR A 108 0.00 11.20 0.35
C TYR A 108 -0.55 12.54 -0.16
N GLY A 109 0.19 13.62 0.08
CA GLY A 109 -0.08 14.92 -0.53
C GLY A 109 0.53 14.96 -1.92
N VAL A 110 -0.31 15.14 -2.93
CA VAL A 110 0.09 15.12 -4.34
C VAL A 110 -0.63 16.24 -5.08
N PRO A 111 -0.02 16.86 -6.10
CA PRO A 111 -0.75 17.79 -6.97
C PRO A 111 -1.92 17.05 -7.66
N PRO A 112 -3.18 17.53 -7.57
CA PRO A 112 -4.36 16.80 -8.03
C PRO A 112 -4.30 16.34 -9.48
N LYS A 113 -3.80 17.20 -10.37
CA LYS A 113 -3.66 16.89 -11.80
C LYS A 113 -2.66 15.76 -12.06
N LYS A 114 -1.60 15.70 -11.26
CA LYS A 114 -0.58 14.64 -11.40
C LYS A 114 -1.04 13.31 -10.80
N LEU A 115 -1.92 13.34 -9.80
CA LEU A 115 -2.46 12.10 -9.22
C LEU A 115 -3.19 11.25 -10.27
N GLN A 116 -4.03 11.87 -11.08
CA GLN A 116 -4.82 11.16 -12.09
C GLN A 116 -3.97 10.62 -13.26
N THR A 117 -2.86 11.28 -13.57
CA THR A 117 -1.95 10.82 -14.63
C THR A 117 -0.95 9.77 -14.14
N ALA A 118 -0.53 9.86 -12.88
CA ALA A 118 0.47 8.97 -12.30
C ALA A 118 -0.11 7.66 -11.75
N ARG A 119 -1.42 7.64 -11.41
CA ARG A 119 -2.10 6.51 -10.80
C ARG A 119 -3.36 6.12 -11.58
N ASP A 120 -3.49 4.82 -11.83
CA ASP A 120 -4.68 4.24 -12.45
C ASP A 120 -5.72 3.89 -11.36
N PHE A 121 -6.43 4.91 -10.87
CA PHE A 121 -7.45 4.75 -9.85
C PHE A 121 -8.85 4.72 -10.47
N LYS A 122 -9.63 3.74 -10.07
CA LYS A 122 -11.05 3.69 -10.35
C LYS A 122 -11.83 4.26 -9.18
N LEU A 123 -12.49 5.39 -9.39
CA LEU A 123 -13.35 5.98 -8.37
C LEU A 123 -14.62 5.10 -8.21
N LEU A 124 -14.87 4.64 -6.99
CA LEU A 124 -16.04 3.83 -6.62
C LEU A 124 -17.22 4.72 -6.21
N SER A 125 -16.94 5.86 -5.57
CA SER A 125 -17.92 6.86 -5.17
C SER A 125 -17.26 8.23 -5.12
N GLY A 126 -18.06 9.30 -5.26
CA GLY A 126 -17.58 10.68 -5.24
C GLY A 126 -17.19 11.22 -6.61
N SER A 127 -16.42 12.29 -6.64
CA SER A 127 -16.07 13.04 -7.85
C SER A 127 -14.63 13.54 -7.83
N TRP A 128 -13.92 13.37 -8.94
CA TRP A 128 -12.61 14.00 -9.15
C TRP A 128 -12.69 15.52 -9.19
N ALA A 129 -13.77 16.07 -9.73
CA ALA A 129 -13.98 17.51 -9.77
C ALA A 129 -14.08 18.11 -8.35
N GLU A 130 -14.75 17.43 -7.44
CA GLU A 130 -14.84 17.84 -6.03
C GLU A 130 -13.46 17.77 -5.35
N PHE A 131 -12.68 16.73 -5.65
CA PHE A 131 -11.31 16.63 -5.15
C PHE A 131 -10.43 17.78 -5.67
N GLU A 132 -10.50 18.12 -6.95
CA GLU A 132 -9.67 19.18 -7.52
C GLU A 132 -10.03 20.59 -7.05
N GLN A 133 -11.32 20.87 -6.81
CA GLN A 133 -11.81 22.20 -6.45
C GLN A 133 -11.57 22.56 -4.98
N ASN A 134 -11.58 21.56 -4.08
CA ASN A 134 -11.50 21.79 -2.65
C ASN A 134 -10.12 21.40 -2.12
N GLN A 135 -9.38 22.35 -1.58
CA GLN A 135 -8.01 22.12 -1.08
C GLN A 135 -7.94 21.14 0.10
N ASP A 136 -8.98 21.09 0.94
CA ASP A 136 -9.10 20.16 2.06
C ASP A 136 -9.71 18.81 1.68
N ALA A 137 -9.98 18.59 0.39
CA ALA A 137 -10.52 17.34 -0.11
C ALA A 137 -9.49 16.22 -0.11
N ALA A 138 -9.97 15.00 0.11
CA ALA A 138 -9.17 13.79 0.01
C ALA A 138 -9.92 12.66 -0.68
N VAL A 139 -9.20 11.80 -1.40
CA VAL A 139 -9.72 10.53 -1.89
C VAL A 139 -9.12 9.39 -1.07
N VAL A 140 -9.98 8.46 -0.64
CA VAL A 140 -9.64 7.42 0.32
C VAL A 140 -9.64 6.07 -0.36
N GLY A 141 -8.62 5.27 -0.14
CA GLY A 141 -8.57 3.91 -0.64
C GLY A 141 -9.64 3.02 -0.02
N ARG A 142 -10.19 2.10 -0.81
CA ARG A 142 -11.28 1.20 -0.41
C ARG A 142 -10.98 0.46 0.89
N ALA A 143 -9.75 0.00 1.09
CA ALA A 143 -9.36 -0.73 2.29
C ALA A 143 -9.42 0.15 3.56
N VAL A 144 -9.00 1.42 3.47
CA VAL A 144 -9.10 2.38 4.58
C VAL A 144 -10.55 2.74 4.83
N ALA A 145 -11.31 3.05 3.77
CA ALA A 145 -12.72 3.39 3.87
C ALA A 145 -13.52 2.27 4.56
N GLY A 146 -13.28 1.01 4.18
CA GLY A 146 -13.93 -0.16 4.79
C GLY A 146 -13.57 -0.35 6.27
N ARG A 147 -12.27 -0.24 6.62
CA ARG A 147 -11.83 -0.40 8.02
C ARG A 147 -12.34 0.69 8.95
N ARG A 148 -12.47 1.92 8.44
CA ARG A 148 -12.86 3.10 9.23
C ARG A 148 -14.33 3.49 9.08
N GLY A 149 -15.07 2.82 8.18
CA GLY A 149 -16.46 3.13 7.90
C GLY A 149 -16.66 4.50 7.23
N LEU A 150 -15.66 5.00 6.49
CA LEU A 150 -15.67 6.33 5.89
C LEU A 150 -16.49 6.37 4.61
N LYS A 151 -17.26 7.44 4.44
CA LYS A 151 -18.10 7.66 3.25
C LYS A 151 -17.79 8.99 2.61
N THR A 152 -18.10 9.09 1.33
CA THR A 152 -18.02 10.35 0.55
C THR A 152 -18.88 11.45 1.22
N GLY A 153 -18.33 12.65 1.30
CA GLY A 153 -18.97 13.81 1.94
C GLY A 153 -18.71 13.93 3.44
N GLU A 154 -18.15 12.92 4.10
CA GLU A 154 -17.82 12.97 5.53
C GLU A 154 -16.48 13.67 5.76
N LYS A 155 -16.32 14.26 6.95
CA LYS A 155 -15.04 14.78 7.42
C LYS A 155 -14.30 13.72 8.21
N PHE A 156 -13.01 13.59 7.91
CA PHE A 156 -12.12 12.68 8.62
C PHE A 156 -10.96 13.46 9.22
N SER A 157 -10.75 13.31 10.54
CA SER A 157 -9.68 13.99 11.28
C SER A 157 -8.70 13.01 11.87
N ILE A 158 -7.41 13.29 11.70
CA ILE A 158 -6.33 12.53 12.33
C ILE A 158 -5.16 13.46 12.67
N GLY A 159 -4.82 13.51 13.96
CA GLY A 159 -3.84 14.48 14.45
C GLY A 159 -4.25 15.92 14.09
N PRO A 160 -3.36 16.71 13.48
CA PRO A 160 -3.67 18.10 13.10
C PRO A 160 -4.45 18.21 11.79
N LEU A 161 -4.64 17.10 11.06
CA LEU A 161 -5.25 17.09 9.73
C LEU A 161 -6.74 16.78 9.81
N THR A 162 -7.55 17.59 9.15
CA THR A 162 -8.98 17.34 8.91
C THR A 162 -9.24 17.47 7.42
N VAL A 163 -9.69 16.40 6.79
CA VAL A 163 -9.97 16.33 5.36
C VAL A 163 -11.46 16.07 5.12
N GLN A 164 -11.99 16.57 4.00
CA GLN A 164 -13.30 16.21 3.50
C GLN A 164 -13.16 15.09 2.46
N ILE A 165 -13.89 14.00 2.62
CA ILE A 165 -13.80 12.86 1.72
C ILE A 165 -14.55 13.16 0.44
N ALA A 166 -13.83 13.49 -0.65
CA ALA A 166 -14.38 13.74 -1.98
C ALA A 166 -14.73 12.44 -2.72
N GLY A 167 -14.10 11.32 -2.35
CA GLY A 167 -14.40 10.04 -2.97
C GLY A 167 -13.64 8.86 -2.37
N VAL A 168 -14.11 7.68 -2.74
CA VAL A 168 -13.47 6.40 -2.42
C VAL A 168 -12.99 5.76 -3.72
N TYR A 169 -11.73 5.35 -3.76
CA TYR A 169 -11.14 4.74 -4.95
C TYR A 169 -10.73 3.28 -4.71
N SER A 170 -10.63 2.53 -5.80
CA SER A 170 -9.94 1.23 -5.86
C SER A 170 -8.75 1.30 -6.80
N SER A 171 -7.73 0.53 -6.51
CA SER A 171 -6.53 0.37 -7.34
C SER A 171 -6.34 -1.09 -7.74
N ASN A 172 -5.61 -1.30 -8.84
CA ASN A 172 -5.12 -2.62 -9.21
C ASN A 172 -4.03 -3.13 -8.25
N ASP A 173 -3.41 -2.22 -7.48
CA ASP A 173 -2.47 -2.55 -6.43
C ASP A 173 -3.15 -2.49 -5.06
N PRO A 174 -3.30 -3.62 -4.35
CA PRO A 174 -3.93 -3.65 -3.03
C PRO A 174 -3.20 -2.80 -1.98
N ALA A 175 -1.91 -2.54 -2.15
CA ALA A 175 -1.15 -1.69 -1.23
C ALA A 175 -1.61 -0.22 -1.32
N GLU A 176 -1.92 0.26 -2.52
CA GLU A 176 -2.42 1.63 -2.73
C GLU A 176 -3.80 1.86 -2.10
N GLU A 177 -4.63 0.83 -1.97
CA GLU A 177 -5.94 0.95 -1.31
C GLU A 177 -5.85 1.25 0.21
N ASN A 178 -4.64 1.22 0.76
CA ASN A 178 -4.37 1.56 2.17
C ASN A 178 -3.95 3.02 2.38
N TYR A 179 -4.00 3.86 1.35
CA TYR A 179 -3.58 5.24 1.43
C TYR A 179 -4.75 6.22 1.27
N ILE A 180 -4.52 7.43 1.78
CA ILE A 180 -5.39 8.59 1.58
C ILE A 180 -4.60 9.61 0.77
N TYR A 181 -5.13 10.03 -0.37
CA TYR A 181 -4.53 11.08 -1.18
C TYR A 181 -5.22 12.41 -0.91
N SER A 182 -4.44 13.44 -0.66
CA SER A 182 -4.87 14.82 -0.44
C SER A 182 -4.04 15.78 -1.28
N HIS A 183 -4.39 17.04 -1.27
CA HIS A 183 -3.61 18.07 -1.94
C HIS A 183 -2.25 18.26 -1.29
N LEU A 184 -1.20 18.43 -2.10
CA LEU A 184 0.18 18.60 -1.64
C LEU A 184 0.31 19.76 -0.68
N GLU A 185 -0.15 20.95 -1.09
CA GLU A 185 -0.04 22.18 -0.27
C GLU A 185 -0.81 22.07 1.04
N PHE A 186 -1.98 21.44 1.01
CA PHE A 186 -2.79 21.23 2.21
C PHE A 186 -2.01 20.38 3.23
N LEU A 187 -1.38 19.30 2.77
CA LEU A 187 -0.65 18.41 3.65
C LEU A 187 0.65 19.02 4.17
N GLN A 188 1.35 19.85 3.36
CA GLN A 188 2.53 20.58 3.77
C GLN A 188 2.19 21.55 4.92
N ARG A 189 1.14 22.38 4.74
CA ARG A 189 0.70 23.34 5.76
C ARG A 189 0.18 22.68 7.02
N GLY A 190 -0.58 21.59 6.89
CA GLY A 190 -1.15 20.87 8.01
C GLY A 190 -0.12 20.09 8.85
N LYS A 191 1.03 19.76 8.27
CA LYS A 191 2.12 19.08 8.98
C LYS A 191 2.99 20.09 9.76
N ASN A 192 3.47 21.12 9.11
CA ASN A 192 4.20 22.26 9.67
C ASN A 192 4.36 23.32 8.59
N GLU A 193 4.10 24.59 8.91
CA GLU A 193 4.25 25.70 7.97
C GLU A 193 5.67 25.84 7.40
N ASP A 194 6.70 25.50 8.18
CA ASP A 194 8.10 25.51 7.74
C ASP A 194 8.40 24.50 6.62
N LEU A 195 7.49 23.56 6.34
CA LEU A 195 7.68 22.53 5.33
C LEU A 195 7.06 22.89 3.97
N VAL A 196 6.44 24.06 3.87
CA VAL A 196 5.93 24.55 2.58
C VAL A 196 7.10 24.69 1.59
N GLY A 197 6.93 24.13 0.39
CA GLY A 197 8.00 24.07 -0.61
C GLY A 197 9.00 22.91 -0.42
N THR A 198 8.75 22.00 0.54
CA THR A 198 9.50 20.75 0.70
C THR A 198 8.58 19.55 0.52
N VAL A 199 9.15 18.45 0.05
CA VAL A 199 8.45 17.17 -0.13
C VAL A 199 9.25 16.04 0.51
N THR A 200 8.59 14.95 0.81
CA THR A 200 9.28 13.78 1.37
C THR A 200 9.95 12.95 0.29
N GLN A 201 9.37 12.94 -0.91
CA GLN A 201 9.89 12.16 -2.04
C GLN A 201 9.44 12.74 -3.38
N HIS A 202 10.20 12.43 -4.43
CA HIS A 202 9.82 12.57 -5.83
C HIS A 202 9.69 11.18 -6.45
N GLU A 203 8.66 10.96 -7.24
CA GLU A 203 8.40 9.71 -7.96
C GLU A 203 8.34 9.93 -9.46
#